data_f48a4977d0e61f5faab10591f738d4a2
#
_entry.id   f48a4977d0e61f5faab10591f738d4a2
#
_cell.length_a   1.000
_cell.length_b   1.000
_cell.length_c   1.000
_cell.angle_alpha   90.00
_cell.angle_beta   90.00
_cell.angle_gamma   90.00
#
_symmetry.space_group_name_H-M   'P 1'
#
loop_
_entity.id
_entity.type
_entity.pdbx_description
1 polymer ?
#
loop_
_entity_poly.entity_id
_entity_poly.type
_entity_poly.pdbx_seq_one_letter_code
_entity_poly.pdbx_strand_id
1 'polypeptide(L)'
;MDDNYIYFELNNRKLRMDKEDNENICYWYWTNGGGRKLKNPRWRKSKLSLGNKRYLNICISDKTFRHHRVVYYAWNQDWDIHHDPQNNPIDHEDENKQNNHISNLRLGTHSLNQQNRKSVKGYTFCKTSKKYRASIRIDGKRIHLGCYKKEEDARNAYLE
;
A
#
# COMPACT_ATOMS: atom_id res chain seq x y z
N MET A 1 14.87 24.82 3.85
CA MET A 1 14.60 23.45 3.33
C MET A 1 14.00 23.64 1.96
N ASP A 2 14.25 22.73 1.05
CA ASP A 2 13.70 22.81 -0.32
C ASP A 2 12.25 22.33 -0.27
N ASP A 3 11.30 23.15 -0.70
CA ASP A 3 9.86 22.89 -0.60
C ASP A 3 9.38 21.74 -1.51
N ASN A 4 10.22 21.31 -2.44
CA ASN A 4 9.93 20.17 -3.32
C ASN A 4 10.06 18.81 -2.63
N TYR A 5 10.58 18.79 -1.39
CA TYR A 5 10.83 17.56 -0.67
C TYR A 5 10.08 17.49 0.66
N ILE A 6 9.70 16.27 1.04
CA ILE A 6 9.26 15.93 2.40
C ILE A 6 10.46 15.36 3.14
N TYR A 7 10.77 15.94 4.29
CA TYR A 7 11.85 15.50 5.17
C TYR A 7 11.28 14.72 6.34
N PHE A 8 11.85 13.55 6.61
CA PHE A 8 11.40 12.67 7.69
C PHE A 8 12.56 11.84 8.23
N GLU A 9 12.35 11.19 9.37
CA GLU A 9 13.32 10.29 9.98
C GLU A 9 12.72 8.89 10.13
N LEU A 10 13.51 7.87 9.78
CA LEU A 10 13.12 6.48 9.94
C LEU A 10 14.36 5.63 10.22
N ASN A 11 14.32 4.77 11.26
CA ASN A 11 15.44 3.96 11.70
C ASN A 11 16.72 4.77 11.92
N ASN A 12 16.63 5.90 12.63
CA ASN A 12 17.74 6.82 12.91
C ASN A 12 18.44 7.33 11.64
N ARG A 13 17.73 7.35 10.51
CA ARG A 13 18.19 7.91 9.25
C ARG A 13 17.34 9.12 8.86
N LYS A 14 18.03 10.21 8.53
CA LYS A 14 17.39 11.37 7.90
C LYS A 14 17.16 11.05 6.44
N LEU A 15 15.92 11.20 6.01
CA LEU A 15 15.43 10.89 4.66
C LEU A 15 14.76 12.12 4.09
N ARG A 16 14.72 12.21 2.76
CA ARG A 16 13.84 13.09 2.03
C ARG A 16 13.20 12.34 0.88
N MET A 17 11.98 12.69 0.55
CA MET A 17 11.25 12.15 -0.58
C MET A 17 10.78 13.30 -1.45
N ASP A 18 10.91 13.15 -2.76
CA ASP A 18 10.37 14.07 -3.72
C ASP A 18 8.83 14.02 -3.69
N LYS A 19 8.16 15.16 -3.68
CA LYS A 19 6.69 15.23 -3.60
C LYS A 19 6.01 14.77 -4.87
N GLU A 20 6.65 14.96 -6.03
CA GLU A 20 6.11 14.56 -7.32
C GLU A 20 6.57 13.14 -7.70
N ASP A 21 7.83 12.79 -7.40
CA ASP A 21 8.39 11.46 -7.63
C ASP A 21 8.57 10.71 -6.30
N ASN A 22 7.52 10.04 -5.83
CA ASN A 22 7.55 9.28 -4.57
C ASN A 22 8.50 8.07 -4.60
N GLU A 23 9.04 7.69 -5.76
CA GLU A 23 10.12 6.70 -5.86
C GLU A 23 11.49 7.30 -5.55
N ASN A 24 11.60 8.63 -5.52
CA ASN A 24 12.85 9.34 -5.27
C ASN A 24 13.05 9.59 -3.77
N ILE A 25 13.26 8.52 -3.01
CA ILE A 25 13.61 8.61 -1.59
C ILE A 25 15.12 8.61 -1.45
N CYS A 26 15.67 9.66 -0.85
CA CYS A 26 17.10 9.84 -0.60
C CYS A 26 17.38 9.81 0.90
N TYR A 27 18.53 9.29 1.28
CA TYR A 27 19.06 9.36 2.64
C TYR A 27 20.26 10.29 2.74
N TRP A 28 20.43 10.92 3.90
CA TRP A 28 21.58 11.75 4.18
C TRP A 28 22.83 10.90 4.39
N TYR A 29 23.84 11.12 3.56
CA TYR A 29 25.06 10.32 3.54
C TYR A 29 26.26 11.16 3.96
N TRP A 30 26.82 10.87 5.13
CA TRP A 30 27.94 11.62 5.72
C TRP A 30 29.22 10.79 5.96
N THR A 31 29.18 9.47 5.69
CA THR A 31 30.32 8.59 5.86
C THR A 31 30.61 7.81 4.58
N ASN A 32 31.88 7.44 4.37
CA ASN A 32 32.23 6.45 3.36
C ASN A 32 32.03 5.02 3.91
N GLY A 33 32.16 3.99 3.05
CA GLY A 33 31.98 2.58 3.44
C GLY A 33 32.92 2.08 4.55
N GLY A 34 33.97 2.84 4.91
CA GLY A 34 34.87 2.57 6.02
C GLY A 34 34.62 3.42 7.29
N GLY A 35 33.41 4.06 7.37
CA GLY A 35 33.04 4.87 8.55
C GLY A 35 33.67 6.25 8.64
N ARG A 36 34.56 6.64 7.73
CA ARG A 36 35.14 7.99 7.72
C ARG A 36 34.15 9.03 7.29
N LYS A 37 34.11 10.17 8.01
CA LYS A 37 33.22 11.29 7.63
C LYS A 37 33.58 11.84 6.24
N LEU A 38 32.58 12.09 5.42
CA LEU A 38 32.76 12.77 4.14
C LEU A 38 33.04 14.26 4.38
N LYS A 39 33.95 14.83 3.59
CA LYS A 39 34.17 16.30 3.57
C LYS A 39 32.89 17.03 3.17
N ASN A 40 32.15 16.48 2.20
CA ASN A 40 30.89 17.02 1.68
C ASN A 40 29.78 15.97 1.82
N PRO A 41 29.03 15.98 2.93
CA PRO A 41 27.85 15.14 3.08
C PRO A 41 26.80 15.49 2.00
N ARG A 42 26.07 14.48 1.51
CA ARG A 42 25.12 14.64 0.42
C ARG A 42 23.94 13.69 0.51
N TRP A 43 22.86 14.04 -0.15
CA TRP A 43 21.74 13.12 -0.37
C TRP A 43 22.10 12.05 -1.40
N ARG A 44 21.74 10.81 -1.10
CA ARG A 44 21.94 9.67 -1.99
C ARG A 44 20.63 8.94 -2.17
N LYS A 45 20.23 8.69 -3.43
CA LYS A 45 19.00 7.96 -3.77
C LYS A 45 19.07 6.52 -3.25
N SER A 46 18.01 6.10 -2.59
CA SER A 46 17.81 4.72 -2.15
C SER A 46 17.52 3.83 -3.34
N LYS A 47 17.98 2.58 -3.29
CA LYS A 47 17.66 1.58 -4.29
C LYS A 47 16.34 0.90 -3.95
N LEU A 48 15.45 0.81 -4.92
CA LEU A 48 14.25 -0.01 -4.83
C LEU A 48 14.54 -1.41 -5.36
N SER A 49 13.89 -2.41 -4.80
CA SER A 49 13.97 -3.80 -5.24
C SER A 49 12.57 -4.40 -5.33
N LEU A 50 12.33 -5.26 -6.31
CA LEU A 50 11.07 -5.98 -6.42
C LEU A 50 11.05 -7.13 -5.41
N GLY A 51 10.10 -7.08 -4.50
CA GLY A 51 9.90 -8.09 -3.47
C GLY A 51 8.83 -9.11 -3.82
N ASN A 52 8.54 -10.00 -2.86
CA ASN A 52 7.48 -10.98 -2.99
C ASN A 52 6.11 -10.31 -3.25
N LYS A 53 5.25 -10.97 -4.01
CA LYS A 53 3.91 -10.50 -4.38
C LYS A 53 3.92 -9.18 -5.17
N ARG A 54 5.02 -8.85 -5.86
CA ARG A 54 5.20 -7.68 -6.74
C ARG A 54 5.16 -6.32 -6.03
N TYR A 55 5.43 -6.26 -4.72
CA TYR A 55 5.62 -4.99 -4.03
C TYR A 55 7.05 -4.49 -4.18
N LEU A 56 7.22 -3.18 -4.32
CA LEU A 56 8.54 -2.55 -4.24
C LEU A 56 8.98 -2.49 -2.76
N ASN A 57 10.25 -2.79 -2.54
CA ASN A 57 10.90 -2.71 -1.24
C ASN A 57 12.03 -1.68 -1.25
N ILE A 58 12.27 -1.08 -0.11
CA ILE A 58 13.37 -0.16 0.16
C ILE A 58 14.10 -0.60 1.43
N CYS A 59 15.43 -0.60 1.40
CA CYS A 59 16.25 -0.87 2.57
C CYS A 59 16.69 0.45 3.22
N ILE A 60 16.35 0.64 4.49
CA ILE A 60 16.71 1.82 5.28
C ILE A 60 17.45 1.33 6.52
N SER A 61 18.74 1.70 6.61
CA SER A 61 19.67 1.04 7.53
C SER A 61 19.67 -0.47 7.26
N ASP A 62 19.48 -1.29 8.26
CA ASP A 62 19.51 -2.76 8.13
C ASP A 62 18.10 -3.37 8.03
N LYS A 63 17.07 -2.55 7.87
CA LYS A 63 15.68 -3.00 7.78
C LYS A 63 15.11 -2.77 6.38
N THR A 64 14.38 -3.77 5.91
CA THR A 64 13.64 -3.71 4.65
C THR A 64 12.19 -3.36 4.92
N PHE A 65 11.72 -2.31 4.26
CA PHE A 65 10.34 -1.85 4.32
C PHE A 65 9.68 -2.02 2.95
N ARG A 66 8.36 -2.19 2.93
CA ARG A 66 7.59 -2.02 1.71
C ARG A 66 7.56 -0.54 1.35
N HIS A 67 7.88 -0.21 0.11
CA HIS A 67 8.04 1.17 -0.34
C HIS A 67 6.77 2.02 -0.11
N HIS A 68 5.57 1.50 -0.44
CA HIS A 68 4.31 2.21 -0.20
C HIS A 68 4.09 2.60 1.27
N ARG A 69 4.58 1.79 2.23
CA ARG A 69 4.49 2.14 3.67
C ARG A 69 5.41 3.31 4.01
N VAL A 70 6.59 3.37 3.43
CA VAL A 70 7.52 4.49 3.63
C VAL A 70 6.98 5.76 3.00
N VAL A 71 6.40 5.67 1.80
CA VAL A 71 5.73 6.81 1.15
C VAL A 71 4.58 7.31 2.02
N TYR A 72 3.69 6.41 2.46
CA TYR A 72 2.56 6.81 3.31
C TYR A 72 3.02 7.45 4.62
N TYR A 73 4.04 6.88 5.27
CA TYR A 73 4.64 7.42 6.49
C TYR A 73 5.26 8.81 6.26
N ALA A 74 5.95 9.03 5.15
CA ALA A 74 6.55 10.32 4.85
C ALA A 74 5.51 11.46 4.80
N TRP A 75 4.30 11.19 4.27
CA TRP A 75 3.19 12.13 4.21
C TRP A 75 2.39 12.21 5.52
N ASN A 76 2.39 11.15 6.33
CA ASN A 76 1.60 11.01 7.54
C ASN A 76 2.51 10.56 8.69
N GLN A 77 3.38 11.47 9.18
CA GLN A 77 4.44 11.12 10.14
C GLN A 77 3.91 10.69 11.53
N ASP A 78 2.65 10.99 11.85
CA ASP A 78 1.98 10.51 13.05
C ASP A 78 1.51 9.04 12.92
N TRP A 79 1.54 8.47 11.70
CA TRP A 79 1.16 7.09 11.47
C TRP A 79 2.30 6.13 11.83
N ASP A 80 1.98 5.07 12.59
CA ASP A 80 2.99 4.08 12.98
C ASP A 80 3.32 3.12 11.83
N ILE A 81 4.49 3.33 11.22
CA ILE A 81 5.00 2.47 10.14
C ILE A 81 5.32 1.04 10.61
N HIS A 82 5.57 0.84 11.91
CA HIS A 82 5.90 -0.46 12.52
C HIS A 82 4.67 -1.25 12.92
N HIS A 83 3.49 -0.62 12.90
CA HIS A 83 2.25 -1.30 13.22
C HIS A 83 1.97 -2.50 12.30
N ASP A 84 1.34 -3.54 12.85
CA ASP A 84 1.02 -4.77 12.12
C ASP A 84 0.28 -4.47 10.80
N PRO A 85 0.83 -4.92 9.65
CA PRO A 85 0.18 -4.72 8.35
C PRO A 85 -1.21 -5.32 8.24
N GLN A 86 -1.59 -6.26 9.10
CA GLN A 86 -2.94 -6.86 9.09
C GLN A 86 -3.98 -5.94 9.74
N ASN A 87 -3.57 -5.16 10.74
CA ASN A 87 -4.48 -4.27 11.46
C ASN A 87 -4.52 -2.84 10.88
N ASN A 88 -3.52 -2.49 10.07
CA ASN A 88 -3.41 -1.16 9.46
C ASN A 88 -2.87 -1.28 8.02
N PRO A 89 -3.60 -1.96 7.13
CA PRO A 89 -3.17 -2.17 5.76
C PRO A 89 -3.27 -0.87 4.96
N ILE A 90 -2.25 -0.63 4.13
CA ILE A 90 -2.33 0.37 3.07
C ILE A 90 -2.79 -0.34 1.80
N ASP A 91 -3.81 0.18 1.17
CA ASP A 91 -4.38 -0.30 -0.08
C ASP A 91 -3.96 0.61 -1.24
N HIS A 92 -3.82 0.00 -2.44
CA HIS A 92 -3.62 0.70 -3.69
C HIS A 92 -4.96 0.80 -4.41
N GLU A 93 -5.47 2.01 -4.61
CA GLU A 93 -6.80 2.21 -5.21
C GLU A 93 -6.93 1.64 -6.62
N ASP A 94 -5.86 1.73 -7.41
CA ASP A 94 -5.78 1.19 -8.77
C ASP A 94 -5.41 -0.31 -8.82
N GLU A 95 -5.21 -0.97 -7.66
CA GLU A 95 -4.72 -2.35 -7.49
C GLU A 95 -3.28 -2.58 -8.02
N ASN A 96 -2.60 -1.56 -8.54
CA ASN A 96 -1.22 -1.65 -9.00
C ASN A 96 -0.25 -1.46 -7.83
N LYS A 97 0.30 -2.57 -7.35
CA LYS A 97 1.22 -2.63 -6.21
C LYS A 97 2.55 -1.90 -6.40
N GLN A 98 2.83 -1.42 -7.59
CA GLN A 98 4.02 -0.65 -7.93
C GLN A 98 3.74 0.85 -8.02
N ASN A 99 2.48 1.25 -8.19
CA ASN A 99 2.09 2.66 -8.16
C ASN A 99 1.97 3.16 -6.72
N ASN A 100 3.10 3.59 -6.17
CA ASN A 100 3.19 4.06 -4.78
C ASN A 100 3.02 5.58 -4.64
N HIS A 101 2.43 6.25 -5.64
CA HIS A 101 2.10 7.66 -5.50
C HIS A 101 1.09 7.85 -4.37
N ILE A 102 1.27 8.91 -3.54
CA ILE A 102 0.45 9.11 -2.34
C ILE A 102 -1.05 9.19 -2.64
N SER A 103 -1.45 9.78 -3.76
CA SER A 103 -2.85 9.88 -4.18
C SER A 103 -3.50 8.52 -4.47
N ASN A 104 -2.69 7.46 -4.66
CA ASN A 104 -3.14 6.09 -4.89
C ASN A 104 -3.11 5.23 -3.63
N LEU A 105 -2.62 5.78 -2.50
CA LEU A 105 -2.47 5.05 -1.24
C LEU A 105 -3.50 5.51 -0.22
N ARG A 106 -4.23 4.56 0.35
CA ARG A 106 -5.19 4.85 1.43
C ARG A 106 -5.07 3.83 2.55
N LEU A 107 -5.42 4.25 3.76
CA LEU A 107 -5.66 3.31 4.85
C LEU A 107 -6.96 2.57 4.59
N GLY A 108 -6.92 1.26 4.77
CA GLY A 108 -8.07 0.41 4.63
C GLY A 108 -8.18 -0.58 5.79
N THR A 109 -9.31 -1.24 5.91
CA THR A 109 -9.44 -2.45 6.71
C THR A 109 -9.15 -3.67 5.84
N HIS A 110 -8.75 -4.78 6.46
CA HIS A 110 -8.57 -6.05 5.72
C HIS A 110 -9.86 -6.45 4.99
N SER A 111 -11.02 -6.18 5.58
CA SER A 111 -12.34 -6.44 4.99
C SER A 111 -12.56 -5.60 3.72
N LEU A 112 -12.31 -4.28 3.79
CA LEU A 112 -12.44 -3.38 2.64
C LEU A 112 -11.48 -3.76 1.51
N ASN A 113 -10.23 -4.08 1.84
CA ASN A 113 -9.24 -4.49 0.83
C ASN A 113 -9.63 -5.81 0.13
N GLN A 114 -10.32 -6.72 0.84
CA GLN A 114 -10.83 -7.93 0.21
C GLN A 114 -12.03 -7.67 -0.70
N GLN A 115 -12.91 -6.73 -0.32
CA GLN A 115 -14.10 -6.36 -1.10
C GLN A 115 -13.73 -5.63 -2.39
N ASN A 116 -12.70 -4.77 -2.32
CA ASN A 116 -12.26 -3.92 -3.44
C ASN A 116 -11.50 -4.67 -4.55
N ARG A 117 -11.22 -5.96 -4.38
CA ARG A 117 -10.52 -6.73 -5.43
C ARG A 117 -11.44 -6.89 -6.66
N LYS A 118 -10.97 -6.46 -7.83
CA LYS A 118 -11.65 -6.68 -9.12
C LYS A 118 -11.97 -8.15 -9.39
N SER A 119 -11.17 -9.06 -8.82
CA SER A 119 -11.38 -10.52 -8.93
C SER A 119 -12.53 -11.05 -8.07
N VAL A 120 -13.05 -10.26 -7.11
CA VAL A 120 -14.16 -10.68 -6.27
C VAL A 120 -15.46 -10.58 -7.06
N LYS A 121 -16.03 -11.72 -7.40
CA LYS A 121 -17.29 -11.78 -8.15
C LYS A 121 -18.48 -11.27 -7.35
N GLY A 122 -18.46 -11.43 -6.02
CA GLY A 122 -19.56 -11.03 -5.12
C GLY A 122 -20.76 -11.98 -5.17
N TYR A 123 -20.72 -13.01 -6.00
CA TYR A 123 -21.79 -13.99 -6.16
C TYR A 123 -21.24 -15.42 -6.32
N THR A 124 -22.12 -16.40 -6.10
CA THR A 124 -21.84 -17.84 -6.31
C THR A 124 -23.02 -18.46 -7.07
N PHE A 125 -22.73 -19.25 -8.08
CA PHE A 125 -23.77 -20.01 -8.80
C PHE A 125 -24.25 -21.17 -7.94
N CYS A 126 -25.56 -21.22 -7.67
CA CYS A 126 -26.21 -22.31 -6.96
C CYS A 126 -26.76 -23.33 -7.97
N LYS A 127 -26.14 -24.51 -8.04
CA LYS A 127 -26.50 -25.57 -8.99
C LYS A 127 -27.94 -26.08 -8.79
N THR A 128 -28.39 -26.15 -7.54
CA THR A 128 -29.73 -26.67 -7.18
C THR A 128 -30.84 -25.74 -7.66
N SER A 129 -30.70 -24.44 -7.41
CA SER A 129 -31.71 -23.45 -7.79
C SER A 129 -31.48 -22.85 -9.18
N LYS A 130 -30.36 -23.18 -9.84
CA LYS A 130 -29.90 -22.61 -11.12
C LYS A 130 -29.88 -21.06 -11.11
N LYS A 131 -29.55 -20.47 -9.97
CA LYS A 131 -29.51 -19.01 -9.77
C LYS A 131 -28.14 -18.55 -9.23
N TYR A 132 -27.81 -17.30 -9.44
CA TYR A 132 -26.66 -16.63 -8.88
C TYR A 132 -27.05 -15.99 -7.56
N ARG A 133 -26.37 -16.41 -6.46
CA ARG A 133 -26.58 -15.85 -5.12
C ARG A 133 -25.54 -14.79 -4.86
N ALA A 134 -25.96 -13.52 -4.76
CA ALA A 134 -25.10 -12.41 -4.36
C ALA A 134 -25.04 -12.29 -2.85
N SER A 135 -23.86 -12.02 -2.31
CA SER A 135 -23.65 -11.79 -0.88
C SER A 135 -22.37 -10.98 -0.64
N ILE A 136 -22.39 -10.15 0.38
CA ILE A 136 -21.23 -9.38 0.87
C ILE A 136 -20.91 -9.79 2.30
N ARG A 137 -19.66 -9.62 2.74
CA ARG A 137 -19.28 -9.83 4.13
C ARG A 137 -18.84 -8.50 4.73
N ILE A 138 -19.56 -8.02 5.74
CA ILE A 138 -19.26 -6.80 6.50
C ILE A 138 -19.07 -7.21 7.96
N ASP A 139 -17.98 -6.80 8.59
CA ASP A 139 -17.63 -7.08 9.99
C ASP A 139 -17.77 -8.56 10.36
N GLY A 140 -17.29 -9.43 9.49
CA GLY A 140 -17.32 -10.87 9.66
C GLY A 140 -18.68 -11.53 9.40
N LYS A 141 -19.76 -10.75 9.25
CA LYS A 141 -21.13 -11.25 8.96
C LYS A 141 -21.38 -11.27 7.46
N ARG A 142 -21.96 -12.37 6.98
CA ARG A 142 -22.41 -12.48 5.59
C ARG A 142 -23.81 -11.91 5.43
N ILE A 143 -23.95 -10.90 4.59
CA ILE A 143 -25.22 -10.32 4.21
C ILE A 143 -25.62 -10.88 2.86
N HIS A 144 -26.85 -11.41 2.75
CA HIS A 144 -27.40 -11.92 1.51
C HIS A 144 -28.08 -10.78 0.74
N LEU A 145 -27.62 -10.53 -0.51
CA LEU A 145 -28.09 -9.44 -1.36
C LEU A 145 -29.21 -9.89 -2.34
N GLY A 146 -29.38 -11.20 -2.50
CA GLY A 146 -30.43 -11.77 -3.34
C GLY A 146 -30.00 -12.95 -4.19
N CYS A 147 -30.98 -13.53 -4.92
CA CYS A 147 -30.77 -14.61 -5.87
C CYS A 147 -31.29 -14.20 -7.24
N TYR A 148 -30.42 -14.19 -8.24
CA TYR A 148 -30.68 -13.67 -9.58
C TYR A 148 -30.60 -14.76 -10.63
N LYS A 149 -31.36 -14.64 -11.72
CA LYS A 149 -31.30 -15.56 -12.85
C LYS A 149 -30.09 -15.31 -13.74
N LYS A 150 -29.66 -14.05 -13.84
CA LYS A 150 -28.49 -13.63 -14.62
C LYS A 150 -27.31 -13.32 -13.73
N GLU A 151 -26.10 -13.60 -14.23
CA GLU A 151 -24.83 -13.31 -13.58
C GLU A 151 -24.64 -11.81 -13.35
N GLU A 152 -24.98 -11.00 -14.36
CA GLU A 152 -24.84 -9.55 -14.33
C GLU A 152 -25.68 -8.90 -13.23
N ASP A 153 -26.93 -9.34 -13.04
CA ASP A 153 -27.81 -8.81 -11.99
C ASP A 153 -27.25 -9.09 -10.60
N ALA A 154 -26.69 -10.29 -10.41
CA ALA A 154 -26.03 -10.65 -9.15
C ALA A 154 -24.73 -9.85 -8.92
N ARG A 155 -24.00 -9.51 -9.98
CA ARG A 155 -22.82 -8.68 -9.92
C ARG A 155 -23.18 -7.24 -9.58
N ASN A 156 -24.20 -6.67 -10.21
CA ASN A 156 -24.65 -5.31 -9.95
C ASN A 156 -25.11 -5.14 -8.50
N ALA A 157 -25.90 -6.08 -7.98
CA ALA A 157 -26.33 -6.07 -6.59
C ALA A 157 -25.18 -6.17 -5.55
N TYR A 158 -24.00 -6.61 -5.98
CA TYR A 158 -22.80 -6.60 -5.13
C TYR A 158 -22.05 -5.26 -5.20
N LEU A 159 -22.16 -4.54 -6.32
CA LEU A 159 -21.44 -3.29 -6.58
C LEU A 159 -22.19 -2.05 -6.05
N GLU A 160 -23.51 -2.15 -5.84
CA GLU A 160 -24.36 -1.14 -5.19
C GLU A 160 -24.12 -1.08 -3.67
#